data_897ec3b3f75561c7f5eda0bb5fc09646
#
_entry.id   897ec3b3f75561c7f5eda0bb5fc09646
#
_cell.length_a   1.000
_cell.length_b   1.000
_cell.length_c   1.000
_cell.angle_alpha   90.00
_cell.angle_beta   90.00
_cell.angle_gamma   90.00
#
_symmetry.space_group_name_H-M   'P 1'
#
loop_
_entity.id
_entity.type
_entity.pdbx_description
1 polymer ?
#
loop_
_entity_poly.entity_id
_entity_poly.type
_entity_poly.pdbx_seq_one_letter_code
_entity_poly.pdbx_strand_id
1 'polypeptide(L)'
;DADALNVLGEHPGWINQVPPNSILTPHPLELSRIIHRRVTSSSAVSAALSLAIERNIYIVLKGHHTAVCTPEGHAYFNSTGNSGMATAGSGDVLSGIITSLLAQHYSPLSAAMLGVYVHGLAGDLAVEALSEEGVVASDIIAYMPAAFKKLRQG
;
A
#
# COMPACT_ATOMS: atom_id res chain seq x y z
N ASP A 1 -5.36 4.03 -6.08
CA ASP A 1 -5.70 4.35 -4.70
C ASP A 1 -6.95 5.22 -4.62
N ALA A 2 -7.56 5.33 -3.45
CA ALA A 2 -8.64 6.26 -3.10
C ALA A 2 -9.80 6.28 -4.14
N ASP A 3 -10.06 7.43 -4.77
CA ASP A 3 -11.20 7.60 -5.69
C ASP A 3 -11.18 6.64 -6.88
N ALA A 4 -10.02 6.32 -7.42
CA ALA A 4 -9.92 5.34 -8.49
C ALA A 4 -10.40 3.94 -8.05
N LEU A 5 -10.14 3.55 -6.81
CA LEU A 5 -10.61 2.28 -6.24
C LEU A 5 -12.12 2.32 -5.94
N ASN A 6 -12.64 3.48 -5.51
CA ASN A 6 -14.07 3.67 -5.31
C ASN A 6 -14.81 3.55 -6.66
N VAL A 7 -14.31 4.19 -7.71
CA VAL A 7 -14.87 4.09 -9.07
C VAL A 7 -14.86 2.65 -9.58
N LEU A 8 -13.77 1.89 -9.35
CA LEU A 8 -13.75 0.45 -9.66
C LEU A 8 -14.82 -0.33 -8.90
N GLY A 9 -15.07 0.03 -7.64
CA GLY A 9 -16.13 -0.58 -6.83
C GLY A 9 -17.54 -0.21 -7.27
N GLU A 10 -17.76 0.97 -7.86
CA GLU A 10 -19.05 1.42 -8.36
C GLU A 10 -19.41 0.80 -9.73
N HIS A 11 -18.42 0.37 -10.49
CA HIS A 11 -18.59 -0.16 -11.83
C HIS A 11 -18.18 -1.64 -11.92
N PRO A 12 -19.10 -2.59 -11.63
CA PRO A 12 -18.82 -4.02 -11.74
C PRO A 12 -18.27 -4.37 -13.12
N GLY A 13 -17.18 -5.09 -13.15
CA GLY A 13 -16.53 -5.49 -14.39
C GLY A 13 -15.39 -4.58 -14.87
N TRP A 14 -15.27 -3.35 -14.39
CA TRP A 14 -14.14 -2.49 -14.74
C TRP A 14 -12.80 -3.01 -14.19
N ILE A 15 -12.83 -3.75 -13.09
CA ILE A 15 -11.65 -4.46 -12.59
C ILE A 15 -11.05 -5.41 -13.64
N ASN A 16 -11.85 -5.93 -14.57
CA ASN A 16 -11.41 -6.79 -15.67
C ASN A 16 -10.58 -6.03 -16.72
N GLN A 17 -10.67 -4.71 -16.75
CA GLN A 17 -9.95 -3.85 -17.70
C GLN A 17 -8.64 -3.30 -17.09
N VAL A 18 -8.38 -3.55 -15.81
CA VAL A 18 -7.12 -3.17 -15.17
C VAL A 18 -5.98 -3.97 -15.82
N PRO A 19 -4.96 -3.29 -16.37
CA PRO A 19 -3.86 -3.99 -17.03
C PRO A 19 -3.11 -4.93 -16.08
N PRO A 20 -2.59 -6.06 -16.59
CA PRO A 20 -1.67 -6.90 -15.82
C PRO A 20 -0.49 -6.10 -15.26
N ASN A 21 0.03 -6.53 -14.13
CA ASN A 21 1.12 -5.87 -13.39
C ASN A 21 0.78 -4.49 -12.81
N SER A 22 -0.48 -4.06 -12.84
CA SER A 22 -0.92 -2.88 -12.10
C SER A 22 -0.80 -3.11 -10.60
N ILE A 23 -0.60 -2.03 -9.83
CA ILE A 23 -0.58 -2.05 -8.37
C ILE A 23 -1.81 -1.31 -7.86
N LEU A 24 -2.65 -1.97 -7.09
CA LEU A 24 -3.78 -1.37 -6.36
C LEU A 24 -3.45 -1.30 -4.87
N THR A 25 -3.86 -0.22 -4.21
CA THR A 25 -3.52 0.05 -2.80
C THR A 25 -4.76 0.16 -1.91
N PRO A 26 -5.67 -0.83 -1.89
CA PRO A 26 -6.90 -0.76 -1.11
C PRO A 26 -6.66 -0.92 0.38
N HIS A 27 -7.48 -0.26 1.21
CA HIS A 27 -7.77 -0.72 2.55
C HIS A 27 -8.92 -1.78 2.48
N PRO A 28 -9.21 -2.54 3.58
CA PRO A 28 -10.17 -3.64 3.54
C PRO A 28 -11.58 -3.26 3.05
N LEU A 29 -12.03 -2.03 3.32
CA LEU A 29 -13.34 -1.57 2.87
C LEU A 29 -13.37 -1.27 1.37
N GLU A 30 -12.31 -0.66 0.83
CA GLU A 30 -12.14 -0.47 -0.62
C GLU A 30 -12.08 -1.82 -1.34
N LEU A 31 -11.31 -2.77 -0.81
CA LEU A 31 -11.27 -4.14 -1.34
C LEU A 31 -12.65 -4.78 -1.34
N SER A 32 -13.44 -4.64 -0.25
CA SER A 32 -14.82 -5.15 -0.18
C SER A 32 -15.71 -4.61 -1.30
N ARG A 33 -15.56 -3.31 -1.64
CA ARG A 33 -16.31 -2.66 -2.71
C ARG A 33 -15.89 -3.20 -4.08
N ILE A 34 -14.59 -3.32 -4.33
CA ILE A 34 -14.04 -3.80 -5.61
C ILE A 34 -14.51 -5.23 -5.90
N ILE A 35 -14.50 -6.12 -4.90
CA ILE A 35 -14.89 -7.54 -5.10
C ILE A 35 -16.38 -7.79 -4.83
N HIS A 36 -17.17 -6.76 -4.53
CA HIS A 36 -18.61 -6.85 -4.21
C HIS A 36 -18.92 -7.91 -3.15
N ARG A 37 -18.04 -8.09 -2.18
CA ARG A 37 -18.17 -9.05 -1.09
C ARG A 37 -17.61 -8.49 0.20
N ARG A 38 -18.32 -8.71 1.32
CA ARG A 38 -17.83 -8.29 2.63
C ARG A 38 -16.49 -8.97 2.95
N VAL A 39 -15.49 -8.15 3.25
CA VAL A 39 -14.17 -8.57 3.70
C VAL A 39 -14.05 -8.27 5.19
N THR A 40 -13.66 -9.26 5.96
CA THR A 40 -13.33 -9.14 7.39
C THR A 40 -11.82 -9.09 7.58
N SER A 41 -11.34 -8.68 8.75
CA SER A 41 -9.89 -8.66 9.03
C SER A 41 -9.23 -10.03 8.82
N SER A 42 -9.93 -11.12 9.15
CA SER A 42 -9.44 -12.49 8.98
C SER A 42 -9.45 -12.99 7.52
N SER A 43 -10.27 -12.40 6.65
CA SER A 43 -10.37 -12.78 5.23
C SER A 43 -9.71 -11.80 4.27
N ALA A 44 -9.21 -10.66 4.77
CA ALA A 44 -8.72 -9.57 3.92
C ALA A 44 -7.53 -10.00 3.05
N VAL A 45 -6.53 -10.64 3.64
CA VAL A 45 -5.34 -11.08 2.92
C VAL A 45 -5.68 -12.16 1.88
N SER A 46 -6.51 -13.15 2.25
CA SER A 46 -6.92 -14.19 1.28
C SER A 46 -7.76 -13.62 0.13
N ALA A 47 -8.63 -12.64 0.41
CA ALA A 47 -9.41 -11.98 -0.63
C ALA A 47 -8.52 -11.14 -1.57
N ALA A 48 -7.55 -10.39 -1.01
CA ALA A 48 -6.57 -9.63 -1.80
C ALA A 48 -5.71 -10.56 -2.66
N LEU A 49 -5.26 -11.67 -2.10
CA LEU A 49 -4.44 -12.65 -2.80
C LEU A 49 -5.21 -13.30 -3.94
N SER A 50 -6.48 -13.68 -3.71
CA SER A 50 -7.35 -14.24 -4.78
C SER A 50 -7.51 -13.24 -5.93
N LEU A 51 -7.77 -11.97 -5.63
CA LEU A 51 -7.90 -10.92 -6.66
C LEU A 51 -6.58 -10.70 -7.40
N ALA A 52 -5.44 -10.70 -6.70
CA ALA A 52 -4.12 -10.54 -7.31
C ALA A 52 -3.83 -11.65 -8.33
N ILE A 53 -4.07 -12.91 -7.97
CA ILE A 53 -3.90 -14.07 -8.84
C ILE A 53 -4.86 -13.98 -10.04
N GLU A 54 -6.15 -13.76 -9.77
CA GLU A 54 -7.20 -13.78 -10.80
C GLU A 54 -6.98 -12.72 -11.87
N ARG A 55 -6.45 -11.54 -11.49
CA ARG A 55 -6.29 -10.39 -12.38
C ARG A 55 -4.86 -10.18 -12.85
N ASN A 56 -3.93 -10.99 -12.39
CA ASN A 56 -2.49 -10.81 -12.65
C ASN A 56 -1.99 -9.41 -12.27
N ILE A 57 -2.36 -8.95 -11.05
CA ILE A 57 -2.03 -7.63 -10.51
C ILE A 57 -1.44 -7.76 -9.10
N TYR A 58 -0.83 -6.68 -8.62
CA TYR A 58 -0.34 -6.57 -7.25
C TYR A 58 -1.36 -5.82 -6.39
N ILE A 59 -1.61 -6.32 -5.18
CA ILE A 59 -2.49 -5.66 -4.20
C ILE A 59 -1.67 -5.29 -2.97
N VAL A 60 -1.53 -4.02 -2.71
CA VAL A 60 -0.99 -3.49 -1.46
C VAL A 60 -2.16 -3.27 -0.51
N LEU A 61 -2.48 -4.27 0.28
CA LEU A 61 -3.57 -4.23 1.26
C LEU A 61 -3.14 -3.43 2.47
N LYS A 62 -3.65 -2.19 2.57
CA LYS A 62 -3.36 -1.27 3.69
C LYS A 62 -4.01 -1.77 4.97
N GLY A 63 -3.27 -1.70 6.09
CA GLY A 63 -3.72 -2.10 7.43
C GLY A 63 -2.60 -1.96 8.44
N HIS A 64 -2.83 -2.40 9.67
CA HIS A 64 -1.80 -2.37 10.73
C HIS A 64 -0.49 -3.04 10.27
N HIS A 65 -0.58 -4.19 9.59
CA HIS A 65 0.51 -4.79 8.85
C HIS A 65 0.13 -4.79 7.37
N THR A 66 0.60 -3.80 6.63
CA THR A 66 0.36 -3.74 5.20
C THR A 66 0.90 -5.00 4.52
N ALA A 67 0.07 -5.65 3.70
CA ALA A 67 0.47 -6.85 2.97
C ALA A 67 0.57 -6.57 1.47
N VAL A 68 1.66 -7.00 0.85
CA VAL A 68 1.84 -7.00 -0.62
C VAL A 68 1.48 -8.39 -1.13
N CYS A 69 0.33 -8.50 -1.79
CA CYS A 69 -0.14 -9.73 -2.42
C CYS A 69 0.25 -9.72 -3.90
N THR A 70 0.80 -10.83 -4.38
CA THR A 70 1.34 -10.95 -5.74
C THR A 70 0.51 -11.88 -6.61
N PRO A 71 0.57 -11.74 -7.94
CA PRO A 71 -0.12 -12.63 -8.86
C PRO A 71 0.37 -14.08 -8.81
N GLU A 72 1.59 -14.32 -8.30
CA GLU A 72 2.16 -15.66 -8.11
C GLU A 72 1.63 -16.36 -6.85
N GLY A 73 0.79 -15.70 -6.07
CA GLY A 73 0.18 -16.30 -4.89
C GLY A 73 0.97 -16.11 -3.60
N HIS A 74 1.89 -15.15 -3.54
CA HIS A 74 2.64 -14.81 -2.33
C HIS A 74 2.05 -13.57 -1.63
N ALA A 75 2.09 -13.57 -0.31
CA ALA A 75 1.76 -12.41 0.52
C ALA A 75 2.94 -12.06 1.41
N TYR A 76 3.48 -10.85 1.25
CA TYR A 76 4.59 -10.32 2.03
C TYR A 76 4.05 -9.27 3.01
N PHE A 77 4.36 -9.43 4.29
CA PHE A 77 3.93 -8.50 5.33
C PHE A 77 5.02 -7.48 5.65
N ASN A 78 4.63 -6.23 5.67
CA ASN A 78 5.53 -5.14 6.05
C ASN A 78 5.80 -5.13 7.55
N SER A 79 7.06 -4.89 7.93
CA SER A 79 7.52 -4.84 9.31
C SER A 79 7.75 -3.41 9.85
N THR A 80 7.54 -2.38 9.01
CA THR A 80 7.70 -0.97 9.37
C THR A 80 6.35 -0.27 9.45
N GLY A 81 6.29 0.87 10.09
CA GLY A 81 5.08 1.66 10.28
C GLY A 81 4.45 1.49 11.66
N ASN A 82 3.66 2.47 12.05
CA ASN A 82 3.05 2.58 13.35
C ASN A 82 1.65 3.20 13.26
N SER A 83 0.95 3.26 14.40
CA SER A 83 -0.41 3.79 14.50
C SER A 83 -0.53 5.28 14.21
N GLY A 84 0.51 6.09 14.47
CA GLY A 84 0.54 7.52 14.14
C GLY A 84 0.42 7.81 12.65
N MET A 85 0.71 6.83 11.80
CA MET A 85 0.52 6.96 10.34
C MET A 85 -0.94 6.87 9.88
N ALA A 86 -1.89 6.61 10.78
CA ALA A 86 -3.33 6.59 10.48
C ALA A 86 -3.89 8.02 10.34
N THR A 87 -3.26 8.85 9.55
CA THR A 87 -3.60 10.25 9.26
C THR A 87 -4.05 10.43 7.81
N ALA A 88 -4.87 11.45 7.58
CA ALA A 88 -5.33 11.78 6.22
C ALA A 88 -4.14 12.10 5.30
N GLY A 89 -4.18 11.56 4.07
CA GLY A 89 -3.12 11.75 3.08
C GLY A 89 -1.96 10.75 3.17
N SER A 90 -1.84 9.93 4.22
CA SER A 90 -0.79 8.92 4.34
C SER A 90 -0.84 7.90 3.18
N GLY A 91 -2.05 7.50 2.74
CA GLY A 91 -2.25 6.63 1.57
C GLY A 91 -1.78 7.28 0.27
N ASP A 92 -2.02 8.59 0.10
CA ASP A 92 -1.57 9.33 -1.09
C ASP A 92 -0.04 9.38 -1.16
N VAL A 93 0.62 9.58 0.00
CA VAL A 93 2.09 9.51 0.10
C VAL A 93 2.59 8.13 -0.34
N LEU A 94 2.00 7.05 0.16
CA LEU A 94 2.36 5.69 -0.24
C LEU A 94 2.23 5.48 -1.75
N SER A 95 1.10 5.91 -2.32
CA SER A 95 0.84 5.79 -3.76
C SER A 95 1.83 6.61 -4.59
N GLY A 96 2.19 7.80 -4.12
CA GLY A 96 3.23 8.64 -4.71
C GLY A 96 4.60 7.97 -4.72
N ILE A 97 5.01 7.36 -3.60
CA ILE A 97 6.27 6.62 -3.48
C ILE A 97 6.31 5.45 -4.48
N ILE A 98 5.28 4.61 -4.49
CA ILE A 98 5.19 3.44 -5.39
C ILE A 98 5.23 3.90 -6.85
N THR A 99 4.47 4.93 -7.20
CA THR A 99 4.45 5.50 -8.56
C THR A 99 5.82 6.03 -8.97
N SER A 100 6.51 6.73 -8.07
CA SER A 100 7.87 7.23 -8.32
C SER A 100 8.87 6.09 -8.57
N LEU A 101 8.77 4.99 -7.84
CA LEU A 101 9.63 3.82 -8.06
C LEU A 101 9.33 3.13 -9.40
N LEU A 102 8.05 2.99 -9.78
CA LEU A 102 7.66 2.48 -11.10
C LEU A 102 8.20 3.37 -12.22
N ALA A 103 8.13 4.69 -12.07
CA ALA A 103 8.68 5.65 -13.05
C ALA A 103 10.21 5.55 -13.19
N GLN A 104 10.89 5.04 -12.16
CA GLN A 104 12.31 4.72 -12.17
C GLN A 104 12.63 3.30 -12.66
N HIS A 105 11.66 2.63 -13.28
CA HIS A 105 11.78 1.27 -13.85
C HIS A 105 12.01 0.15 -12.82
N TYR A 106 11.66 0.35 -11.55
CA TYR A 106 11.56 -0.79 -10.63
C TYR A 106 10.44 -1.74 -11.09
N SER A 107 10.64 -3.04 -10.90
CA SER A 107 9.56 -4.00 -11.15
C SER A 107 8.36 -3.71 -10.23
N PRO A 108 7.12 -4.08 -10.62
CA PRO A 108 5.95 -3.86 -9.79
C PRO A 108 6.10 -4.44 -8.37
N LEU A 109 6.66 -5.64 -8.24
CA LEU A 109 6.95 -6.24 -6.94
C LEU A 109 7.93 -5.39 -6.14
N SER A 110 9.06 -5.02 -6.74
CA SER A 110 10.08 -4.21 -6.05
C SER A 110 9.55 -2.84 -5.66
N ALA A 111 8.76 -2.19 -6.53
CA ALA A 111 8.15 -0.89 -6.25
C ALA A 111 7.15 -0.98 -5.10
N ALA A 112 6.30 -2.02 -5.06
CA ALA A 112 5.36 -2.24 -3.98
C ALA A 112 6.08 -2.53 -2.65
N MET A 113 7.01 -3.48 -2.63
CA MET A 113 7.75 -3.88 -1.42
C MET A 113 8.57 -2.72 -0.84
N LEU A 114 9.41 -2.10 -1.68
CA LEU A 114 10.26 -0.98 -1.25
C LEU A 114 9.42 0.23 -0.86
N GLY A 115 8.37 0.53 -1.62
CA GLY A 115 7.47 1.64 -1.35
C GLY A 115 6.79 1.53 0.01
N VAL A 116 6.23 0.36 0.33
CA VAL A 116 5.58 0.10 1.62
C VAL A 116 6.59 0.16 2.76
N TYR A 117 7.78 -0.43 2.57
CA TYR A 117 8.82 -0.44 3.59
C TYR A 117 9.33 0.97 3.92
N VAL A 118 9.69 1.75 2.88
CA VAL A 118 10.22 3.12 3.06
C VAL A 118 9.15 4.06 3.63
N HIS A 119 7.90 3.93 3.19
CA HIS A 119 6.78 4.68 3.74
C HIS A 119 6.61 4.42 5.24
N GLY A 120 6.59 3.15 5.64
CA GLY A 120 6.51 2.77 7.06
C GLY A 120 7.71 3.24 7.87
N LEU A 121 8.94 3.05 7.36
CA LEU A 121 10.17 3.49 8.02
C LEU A 121 10.23 5.02 8.18
N ALA A 122 9.76 5.79 7.20
CA ALA A 122 9.66 7.24 7.30
C ALA A 122 8.66 7.65 8.39
N GLY A 123 7.53 6.95 8.50
CA GLY A 123 6.56 7.14 9.58
C GLY A 123 7.13 6.81 10.95
N ASP A 124 7.91 5.73 11.08
CA ASP A 124 8.57 5.36 12.32
C ASP A 124 9.55 6.45 12.79
N LEU A 125 10.36 6.96 11.87
CA LEU A 125 11.29 8.06 12.15
C LEU A 125 10.57 9.37 12.49
N ALA A 126 9.43 9.64 11.85
CA ALA A 126 8.63 10.82 12.17
C ALA A 126 8.03 10.74 13.57
N VAL A 127 7.48 9.58 13.96
CA VAL A 127 6.92 9.35 15.31
C VAL A 127 8.02 9.44 16.38
N GLU A 128 9.20 8.90 16.13
CA GLU A 128 10.34 9.01 17.05
C GLU A 128 10.71 10.48 17.36
N ALA A 129 10.51 11.37 16.38
CA ALA A 129 10.84 12.78 16.52
C ALA A 129 9.68 13.66 17.01
N LEU A 130 8.42 13.33 16.69
CA LEU A 130 7.25 14.21 16.83
C LEU A 130 6.15 13.67 17.74
N SER A 131 6.16 12.41 18.14
CA SER A 131 5.10 11.59 18.76
C SER A 131 4.03 11.08 17.77
N GLU A 132 3.29 10.02 18.20
CA GLU A 132 2.23 9.42 17.37
C GLU A 132 1.09 10.40 17.07
N GLU A 133 0.71 11.23 18.03
CA GLU A 133 -0.41 12.17 17.90
C GLU A 133 -0.07 13.37 17.02
N GLY A 134 1.22 13.68 16.88
CA GLY A 134 1.71 14.87 16.17
C GLY A 134 1.98 14.65 14.69
N VAL A 135 2.12 13.39 14.25
CA VAL A 135 2.52 13.07 12.87
C VAL A 135 1.39 13.31 11.88
N VAL A 136 1.70 14.01 10.80
CA VAL A 136 0.83 14.19 9.63
C VAL A 136 1.52 13.70 8.36
N ALA A 137 0.76 13.57 7.25
CA ALA A 137 1.27 13.01 6.01
C ALA A 137 2.51 13.73 5.45
N SER A 138 2.61 15.06 5.61
CA SER A 138 3.78 15.85 5.21
C SER A 138 5.05 15.50 5.98
N ASP A 139 4.92 15.04 7.22
CA ASP A 139 6.06 14.62 8.01
C ASP A 139 6.63 13.30 7.47
N ILE A 140 5.76 12.36 7.06
CA ILE A 140 6.21 11.14 6.40
C ILE A 140 7.06 11.49 5.17
N ILE A 141 6.63 12.48 4.36
CA ILE A 141 7.41 12.96 3.21
C ILE A 141 8.74 13.55 3.67
N ALA A 142 8.74 14.38 4.71
CA ALA A 142 9.95 15.04 5.22
C ALA A 142 10.99 14.05 5.75
N TYR A 143 10.55 12.90 6.29
CA TYR A 143 11.44 11.86 6.81
C TYR A 143 11.86 10.80 5.76
N MET A 144 11.32 10.83 4.53
CA MET A 144 11.73 9.91 3.48
C MET A 144 13.25 9.89 3.19
N PRO A 145 13.96 11.04 3.11
CA PRO A 145 15.41 11.03 2.91
C PRO A 145 16.16 10.28 4.00
N ALA A 146 15.71 10.41 5.25
CA ALA A 146 16.29 9.70 6.39
C ALA A 146 16.01 8.19 6.31
N ALA A 147 14.80 7.80 5.90
CA ALA A 147 14.44 6.40 5.68
C ALA A 147 15.29 5.74 4.60
N PHE A 148 15.48 6.38 3.45
CA PHE A 148 16.38 5.89 2.41
C PHE A 148 17.84 5.81 2.86
N LYS A 149 18.31 6.77 3.66
CA LYS A 149 19.66 6.72 4.24
C LYS A 149 19.81 5.52 5.16
N LYS A 150 18.84 5.29 6.04
CA LYS A 150 18.85 4.15 6.99
C LYS A 150 18.82 2.80 6.26
N LEU A 151 18.02 2.69 5.19
CA LEU A 151 17.93 1.48 4.36
C LEU A 151 19.29 1.09 3.72
N ARG A 152 20.14 2.08 3.38
CA ARG A 152 21.45 1.83 2.77
C ARG A 152 22.54 1.47 3.77
N GLN A 153 22.29 1.62 5.07
CA GLN A 153 23.26 1.39 6.15
C GLN A 153 23.06 0.04 6.83
N GLY A 154 21.94 -0.63 6.60
CA GLY A 154 21.64 -1.99 7.07
C GLY A 154 21.92 -3.02 6.00
#